data_1b1e9c4fa8ccbe894b301dbb804a1fc2
#
_entry.id   1b1e9c4fa8ccbe894b301dbb804a1fc2
#
_cell.length_a   1.000
_cell.length_b   1.000
_cell.length_c   1.000
_cell.angle_alpha   90.00
_cell.angle_beta   90.00
_cell.angle_gamma   90.00
#
_symmetry.space_group_name_H-M   'P 1'
#
loop_
_entity.id
_entity.type
_entity.pdbx_description
1 polymer ?
#
loop_
_entity_poly.entity_id
_entity_poly.type
_entity_poly.pdbx_seq_one_letter_code
_entity_poly.pdbx_strand_id
1 'polypeptide(L)'
;MATLTGELGQVKIDKTDSAGGATVAIAEIRSWTVTHTQDVVEDTVMGDGARTYKKGLSNFSGSFEGMYDTNHSTNNGVVFDLDATGENTSTTDSGILTGEFITSTTSGSKKFSGEILITSIERTASFDDMVTFTANFQGSGVLTEGSV
;
A
#
# COMPACT_ATOMS: atom_id res chain seq x y z
N MET A 1 12.00 22.36 11.83
CA MET A 1 11.14 21.30 11.28
C MET A 1 11.81 20.73 10.02
N ALA A 2 12.04 19.44 10.00
CA ALA A 2 12.63 18.79 8.84
C ALA A 2 11.53 18.37 7.87
N THR A 3 11.63 18.82 6.62
CA THR A 3 10.73 18.41 5.54
C THR A 3 11.41 17.30 4.73
N LEU A 4 10.66 16.27 4.40
CA LEU A 4 11.17 15.19 3.56
C LEU A 4 10.72 15.40 2.12
N THR A 5 11.64 15.14 1.19
CA THR A 5 11.28 14.98 -0.22
C THR A 5 10.98 13.52 -0.49
N GLY A 6 10.11 13.23 -1.43
CA GLY A 6 9.76 11.86 -1.80
C GLY A 6 10.83 11.09 -2.58
N GLU A 7 11.98 11.68 -2.80
CA GLU A 7 13.04 11.13 -3.66
C GLU A 7 13.53 9.74 -3.19
N LEU A 8 13.58 9.53 -1.89
CA LEU A 8 14.02 8.26 -1.30
C LEU A 8 12.85 7.39 -0.83
N GLY A 9 11.64 7.70 -1.25
CA GLY A 9 10.47 6.91 -0.94
C GLY A 9 10.52 5.54 -1.62
N GLN A 10 9.91 4.54 -0.98
CA GLN A 10 9.95 3.17 -1.46
C GLN A 10 8.67 2.43 -1.08
N VAL A 11 8.29 1.46 -1.90
CA VAL A 11 7.23 0.50 -1.58
C VAL A 11 7.85 -0.89 -1.54
N LYS A 12 7.60 -1.63 -0.47
CA LYS A 12 7.98 -3.03 -0.33
C LYS A 12 6.75 -3.89 -0.16
N ILE A 13 6.74 -5.02 -0.82
CA ILE A 13 5.64 -5.98 -0.74
C ILE A 13 6.19 -7.36 -0.40
N ASP A 14 5.51 -8.05 0.51
CA ASP A 14 5.76 -9.45 0.78
C ASP A 14 4.89 -10.31 -0.17
N LYS A 15 5.56 -11.16 -0.89
CA LYS A 15 4.98 -12.06 -1.89
C LYS A 15 4.27 -13.26 -1.26
N THR A 16 4.67 -13.64 -0.07
CA THR A 16 4.12 -14.82 0.59
C THR A 16 3.20 -14.38 1.71
N ASP A 17 1.95 -14.74 1.64
CA ASP A 17 0.95 -14.49 2.66
C ASP A 17 1.31 -15.19 3.99
N SER A 18 2.52 -14.98 4.46
CA SER A 18 2.97 -15.47 5.75
C SER A 18 3.27 -14.28 6.65
N ALA A 19 2.61 -14.24 7.78
CA ALA A 19 2.91 -13.26 8.81
C ALA A 19 4.40 -13.28 9.13
N GLY A 20 5.09 -12.18 8.82
CA GLY A 20 6.53 -12.07 9.02
C GLY A 20 7.39 -12.47 7.83
N GLY A 21 6.81 -12.64 6.65
CA GLY A 21 7.57 -12.84 5.41
C GLY A 21 8.43 -11.63 5.06
N ALA A 22 9.52 -11.86 4.36
CA ALA A 22 10.43 -10.80 3.94
C ALA A 22 9.82 -9.95 2.84
N THR A 23 9.69 -8.66 3.07
CA THR A 23 9.24 -7.72 2.05
C THR A 23 10.36 -7.42 1.06
N VAL A 24 10.00 -7.30 -0.21
CA VAL A 24 10.93 -6.97 -1.29
C VAL A 24 10.54 -5.62 -1.89
N ALA A 25 11.53 -4.76 -2.11
CA ALA A 25 11.28 -3.47 -2.72
C ALA A 25 10.81 -3.63 -4.17
N ILE A 26 9.75 -2.91 -4.52
CA ILE A 26 9.35 -2.77 -5.91
C ILE A 26 10.24 -1.70 -6.54
N ALA A 27 10.92 -2.06 -7.61
CA ALA A 27 11.79 -1.13 -8.33
C ALA A 27 10.96 -0.10 -9.11
N GLU A 28 11.56 1.04 -9.38
CA GLU A 28 11.01 2.07 -10.27
C GLU A 28 9.69 2.71 -9.81
N ILE A 29 9.43 2.74 -8.50
CA ILE A 29 8.26 3.45 -7.96
C ILE A 29 8.49 4.96 -8.03
N ARG A 30 7.51 5.68 -8.60
CA ARG A 30 7.51 7.13 -8.70
C ARG A 30 6.76 7.82 -7.59
N SER A 31 5.65 7.23 -7.17
CA SER A 31 4.83 7.79 -6.10
C SER A 31 3.99 6.73 -5.42
N TRP A 32 3.62 7.00 -4.20
CA TRP A 32 2.64 6.20 -3.48
C TRP A 32 1.78 7.11 -2.60
N THR A 33 0.56 6.67 -2.36
CA THR A 33 -0.39 7.38 -1.50
C THR A 33 -1.08 6.35 -0.60
N VAL A 34 -1.14 6.64 0.70
CA VAL A 34 -1.91 5.85 1.66
C VAL A 34 -2.86 6.80 2.38
N THR A 35 -4.14 6.48 2.33
CA THR A 35 -5.18 7.23 3.03
C THR A 35 -5.70 6.37 4.18
N HIS A 36 -5.59 6.90 5.38
CA HIS A 36 -6.09 6.25 6.60
C HIS A 36 -7.34 6.97 7.06
N THR A 37 -8.45 6.26 7.16
CA THR A 37 -9.75 6.83 7.54
C THR A 37 -10.25 6.23 8.83
N GLN A 38 -10.95 7.05 9.59
CA GLN A 38 -11.55 6.70 10.87
C GLN A 38 -13.05 6.98 10.80
N ASP A 39 -13.85 5.97 11.00
CA ASP A 39 -15.30 6.16 11.12
C ASP A 39 -15.63 6.79 12.46
N VAL A 40 -16.69 7.58 12.47
CA VAL A 40 -17.24 8.16 13.69
C VAL A 40 -18.70 7.74 13.84
N VAL A 41 -19.11 7.52 15.07
CA VAL A 41 -20.48 7.17 15.41
C VAL A 41 -21.05 8.28 16.29
N GLU A 42 -22.18 8.84 15.92
CA GLU A 42 -22.86 9.83 16.71
C GLU A 42 -23.53 9.17 17.92
N ASP A 43 -23.26 9.67 19.10
CA ASP A 43 -23.86 9.20 20.36
C ASP A 43 -24.58 10.30 21.13
N THR A 44 -25.03 11.32 20.41
CA THR A 44 -25.82 12.41 20.98
C THR A 44 -27.12 11.89 21.60
N VAL A 45 -27.42 12.31 22.81
CA VAL A 45 -28.65 11.97 23.52
C VAL A 45 -29.53 13.19 23.73
N MET A 46 -30.79 12.95 24.06
CA MET A 46 -31.72 14.02 24.40
C MET A 46 -31.22 14.85 25.58
N GLY A 47 -31.24 16.15 25.43
CA GLY A 47 -30.72 17.06 26.43
C GLY A 47 -29.31 17.58 26.16
N ASP A 48 -28.61 17.00 25.19
CA ASP A 48 -27.31 17.52 24.78
C ASP A 48 -27.47 18.84 24.02
N GLY A 49 -26.65 19.81 24.37
CA GLY A 49 -26.61 21.11 23.68
C GLY A 49 -25.75 21.08 22.40
N ALA A 50 -25.00 20.01 22.18
CA ALA A 50 -24.13 19.83 21.04
C ALA A 50 -24.06 18.35 20.66
N ARG A 51 -23.67 18.08 19.42
CA ARG A 51 -23.49 16.69 18.95
C ARG A 51 -22.21 16.11 19.51
N THR A 52 -22.28 14.85 19.94
CA THR A 52 -21.12 14.09 20.42
C THR A 52 -20.91 12.85 19.57
N TYR A 53 -19.65 12.43 19.44
CA TYR A 53 -19.25 11.34 18.57
C TYR A 53 -18.30 10.41 19.28
N LYS A 54 -18.39 9.13 18.94
CA LYS A 54 -17.45 8.10 19.35
C LYS A 54 -16.66 7.59 18.14
N LYS A 55 -15.47 7.10 18.43
CA LYS A 55 -14.61 6.47 17.45
C LYS A 55 -15.22 5.15 16.97
N GLY A 56 -15.37 5.01 15.65
CA GLY A 56 -15.76 3.77 15.01
C GLY A 56 -14.55 2.94 14.55
N LEU A 57 -14.73 2.19 13.48
CA LEU A 57 -13.69 1.38 12.87
C LEU A 57 -12.77 2.25 12.00
N SER A 58 -11.52 1.86 11.89
CA SER A 58 -10.57 2.48 10.98
C SER A 58 -10.29 1.57 9.79
N ASN A 59 -9.96 2.17 8.65
CA ASN A 59 -9.47 1.46 7.49
C ASN A 59 -8.42 2.29 6.76
N PHE A 60 -7.71 1.67 5.84
CA PHE A 60 -6.78 2.38 4.98
C PHE A 60 -6.86 1.82 3.57
N SER A 61 -6.54 2.66 2.62
CA SER A 61 -6.47 2.31 1.21
C SER A 61 -5.46 3.22 0.52
N GLY A 62 -5.15 2.93 -0.72
CA GLY A 62 -4.26 3.80 -1.45
C GLY A 62 -3.88 3.25 -2.80
N SER A 63 -2.81 3.84 -3.34
CA SER A 63 -2.27 3.46 -4.61
C SER A 63 -0.77 3.72 -4.66
N PHE A 64 -0.11 3.06 -5.58
CA PHE A 64 1.27 3.37 -5.94
C PHE A 64 1.43 3.24 -7.44
N GLU A 65 2.32 4.03 -7.98
CA GLU A 65 2.62 4.02 -9.41
C GLU A 65 4.12 4.00 -9.67
N GLY A 66 4.50 3.47 -10.81
CA GLY A 66 5.88 3.39 -11.20
C GLY A 66 6.05 3.09 -12.67
N MET A 67 7.32 2.93 -13.07
CA MET A 67 7.68 2.49 -14.40
C MET A 67 7.60 0.97 -14.47
N TYR A 68 7.17 0.48 -15.61
CA TYR A 68 7.17 -0.96 -15.88
C TYR A 68 8.59 -1.42 -16.18
N ASP A 69 9.06 -2.38 -15.41
CA ASP A 69 10.37 -3.00 -15.61
C ASP A 69 10.19 -4.40 -16.18
N THR A 70 10.93 -4.72 -17.25
CA THR A 70 10.91 -6.05 -17.87
C THR A 70 11.57 -7.11 -17.01
N ASN A 71 12.38 -6.74 -16.05
CA ASN A 71 13.00 -7.65 -15.09
C ASN A 71 12.14 -7.88 -13.85
N HIS A 72 10.85 -7.80 -14.01
CA HIS A 72 9.88 -7.93 -12.92
C HIS A 72 9.93 -9.28 -12.17
N SER A 73 10.55 -10.29 -12.75
CA SER A 73 10.60 -11.63 -12.18
C SER A 73 11.24 -11.71 -10.78
N THR A 74 12.05 -10.73 -10.42
CA THR A 74 12.78 -10.73 -9.16
C THR A 74 12.14 -9.81 -8.12
N ASN A 75 11.80 -8.59 -8.51
CA ASN A 75 11.38 -7.55 -7.56
C ASN A 75 9.96 -7.04 -7.78
N ASN A 76 9.51 -6.98 -9.02
CA ASN A 76 8.19 -6.45 -9.37
C ASN A 76 7.16 -7.53 -9.65
N GLY A 77 7.57 -8.79 -9.68
CA GLY A 77 6.75 -9.90 -10.12
C GLY A 77 5.45 -10.07 -9.32
N VAL A 78 5.49 -9.71 -8.06
CA VAL A 78 4.31 -9.84 -7.19
C VAL A 78 3.11 -9.06 -7.72
N VAL A 79 3.32 -7.81 -8.10
CA VAL A 79 2.24 -6.94 -8.59
C VAL A 79 1.73 -7.41 -9.94
N PHE A 80 2.63 -7.81 -10.82
CA PHE A 80 2.27 -8.23 -12.17
C PHE A 80 1.69 -9.64 -12.20
N ASP A 81 2.17 -10.53 -11.36
CA ASP A 81 1.65 -11.89 -11.25
C ASP A 81 0.20 -11.89 -10.73
N LEU A 82 -0.11 -11.04 -9.79
CA LEU A 82 -1.47 -10.88 -9.28
C LEU A 82 -2.47 -10.45 -10.35
N ASP A 83 -2.03 -9.60 -11.29
CA ASP A 83 -2.90 -9.14 -12.36
C ASP A 83 -2.93 -10.13 -13.53
N ALA A 84 -1.79 -10.65 -13.95
CA ALA A 84 -1.67 -11.45 -15.16
C ALA A 84 -2.43 -12.77 -15.10
N THR A 85 -2.55 -13.35 -13.93
CA THR A 85 -3.19 -14.65 -13.76
C THR A 85 -4.41 -14.62 -12.85
N GLY A 86 -4.67 -13.49 -12.22
CA GLY A 86 -5.64 -13.44 -11.13
C GLY A 86 -5.20 -14.33 -9.99
N GLU A 87 -3.94 -14.68 -9.97
CA GLU A 87 -3.38 -15.64 -9.06
C GLU A 87 -2.24 -15.06 -8.26
N ASN A 88 -2.45 -15.11 -7.07
CA ASN A 88 -1.49 -15.53 -6.14
C ASN A 88 -1.34 -17.05 -6.31
N THR A 89 -0.25 -17.52 -6.85
CA THR A 89 -0.10 -18.90 -7.29
C THR A 89 0.04 -19.92 -6.17
N SER A 90 0.00 -19.48 -4.93
CA SER A 90 -0.01 -20.36 -3.77
C SER A 90 -1.44 -20.76 -3.44
N THR A 91 -1.72 -22.04 -3.43
CA THR A 91 -3.04 -22.56 -3.05
C THR A 91 -3.40 -22.33 -1.59
N THR A 92 -2.46 -21.83 -0.79
CA THR A 92 -2.65 -21.46 0.61
C THR A 92 -2.76 -19.96 0.81
N ASP A 93 -2.74 -19.20 -0.26
CA ASP A 93 -2.65 -17.76 -0.24
C ASP A 93 -4.05 -17.13 -0.27
N SER A 94 -4.30 -16.26 0.67
CA SER A 94 -5.57 -15.54 0.77
C SER A 94 -5.69 -14.35 -0.20
N GLY A 95 -4.65 -14.09 -0.97
CA GLY A 95 -4.56 -12.89 -1.81
C GLY A 95 -4.16 -11.64 -1.03
N ILE A 96 -3.87 -11.79 0.26
CA ILE A 96 -3.45 -10.68 1.12
C ILE A 96 -1.93 -10.60 1.13
N LEU A 97 -1.42 -9.41 0.91
CA LEU A 97 0.01 -9.12 0.90
C LEU A 97 0.36 -8.18 2.03
N THR A 98 1.55 -8.33 2.58
CA THR A 98 2.08 -7.32 3.51
C THR A 98 2.75 -6.22 2.70
N GLY A 99 2.27 -4.99 2.85
CA GLY A 99 2.83 -3.82 2.20
C GLY A 99 3.55 -2.92 3.18
N GLU A 100 4.69 -2.39 2.79
CA GLU A 100 5.41 -1.35 3.52
C GLU A 100 5.60 -0.13 2.63
N PHE A 101 5.15 1.02 3.13
CA PHE A 101 5.25 2.30 2.44
C PHE A 101 6.24 3.18 3.19
N ILE A 102 7.37 3.38 2.59
CA ILE A 102 8.54 3.99 3.22
C ILE A 102 8.69 5.41 2.73
N THR A 103 8.78 6.37 3.66
CA THR A 103 8.94 7.78 3.32
C THR A 103 10.36 8.11 2.87
N SER A 104 11.33 7.41 3.42
CA SER A 104 12.73 7.55 3.04
C SER A 104 13.50 6.30 3.47
N THR A 105 14.46 5.88 2.68
CA THR A 105 15.36 4.76 3.02
C THR A 105 16.40 5.11 4.10
N THR A 106 16.46 6.36 4.52
CA THR A 106 17.35 6.79 5.59
C THR A 106 16.92 6.19 6.93
N SER A 107 17.87 5.65 7.68
CA SER A 107 17.60 5.08 9.00
C SER A 107 16.90 6.07 9.93
N GLY A 108 15.88 5.62 10.62
CA GLY A 108 15.05 6.44 11.50
C GLY A 108 13.85 7.11 10.82
N SER A 109 13.76 7.05 9.49
CA SER A 109 12.60 7.56 8.77
C SER A 109 11.36 6.72 9.02
N LYS A 110 10.19 7.32 8.87
CA LYS A 110 8.93 6.65 9.12
C LYS A 110 8.52 5.75 7.96
N LYS A 111 7.93 4.63 8.30
CA LYS A 111 7.30 3.72 7.35
C LYS A 111 5.91 3.34 7.85
N PHE A 112 5.03 3.02 6.92
CA PHE A 112 3.69 2.56 7.22
C PHE A 112 3.55 1.15 6.67
N SER A 113 3.11 0.23 7.49
CA SER A 113 2.97 -1.16 7.11
C SER A 113 1.60 -1.72 7.48
N GLY A 114 1.13 -2.65 6.70
CA GLY A 114 -0.14 -3.31 6.93
C GLY A 114 -0.41 -4.35 5.85
N GLU A 115 -1.47 -5.08 6.04
CA GLU A 115 -1.92 -6.06 5.05
C GLU A 115 -2.77 -5.36 4.00
N ILE A 116 -2.54 -5.68 2.75
CA ILE A 116 -3.22 -5.06 1.60
C ILE A 116 -3.72 -6.12 0.62
N LEU A 117 -4.81 -5.75 -0.07
CA LEU A 117 -5.31 -6.48 -1.23
C LEU A 117 -5.18 -5.59 -2.45
N ILE A 118 -4.52 -6.06 -3.48
CA ILE A 118 -4.47 -5.33 -4.75
C ILE A 118 -5.83 -5.46 -5.43
N THR A 119 -6.50 -4.35 -5.65
CA THR A 119 -7.84 -4.31 -6.22
C THR A 119 -7.84 -4.09 -7.72
N SER A 120 -6.84 -3.37 -8.23
CA SER A 120 -6.69 -3.15 -9.66
C SER A 120 -5.26 -2.79 -10.01
N ILE A 121 -4.84 -3.17 -11.20
CA ILE A 121 -3.57 -2.74 -11.78
C ILE A 121 -3.87 -2.20 -13.18
N GLU A 122 -3.46 -0.97 -13.44
CA GLU A 122 -3.58 -0.33 -14.73
C GLU A 122 -2.19 -0.16 -15.33
N ARG A 123 -2.03 -0.60 -16.56
CA ARG A 123 -0.80 -0.46 -17.31
C ARG A 123 -1.03 0.42 -18.52
N THR A 124 -0.14 1.35 -18.76
CA THR A 124 -0.23 2.29 -19.86
C THR A 124 1.05 2.30 -20.67
N ALA A 125 0.91 2.10 -21.98
CA ALA A 125 2.02 2.18 -22.92
C ALA A 125 1.65 3.17 -24.04
N SER A 126 2.52 4.13 -24.27
CA SER A 126 2.37 5.12 -25.34
C SER A 126 3.58 5.06 -26.26
N PHE A 127 3.37 5.41 -27.52
CA PHE A 127 4.41 5.34 -28.56
C PHE A 127 5.68 6.13 -28.22
N ASP A 128 5.51 7.29 -27.62
CA ASP A 128 6.57 8.25 -27.33
C ASP A 128 6.90 8.39 -25.83
N ASP A 129 6.41 7.48 -25.01
CA ASP A 129 6.60 7.55 -23.54
C ASP A 129 6.95 6.19 -22.97
N MET A 130 7.42 6.19 -21.74
CA MET A 130 7.74 4.97 -21.01
C MET A 130 6.47 4.23 -20.59
N VAL A 131 6.55 2.92 -20.50
CA VAL A 131 5.45 2.12 -19.96
C VAL A 131 5.37 2.33 -18.46
N THR A 132 4.19 2.65 -17.99
CA THR A 132 3.91 2.90 -16.57
C THR A 132 2.84 1.96 -16.06
N PHE A 133 2.80 1.78 -14.75
CA PHE A 133 1.71 1.06 -14.09
C PHE A 133 1.21 1.82 -12.87
N THR A 134 -0.04 1.61 -12.54
CA THR A 134 -0.67 2.11 -11.31
C THR A 134 -1.41 0.95 -10.65
N ALA A 135 -1.11 0.69 -9.40
CA ALA A 135 -1.79 -0.32 -8.61
C ALA A 135 -2.61 0.34 -7.51
N ASN A 136 -3.86 -0.05 -7.38
CA ASN A 136 -4.73 0.37 -6.29
C ASN A 136 -4.89 -0.76 -5.29
N PHE A 137 -4.95 -0.43 -4.03
CA PHE A 137 -5.10 -1.43 -2.98
C PHE A 137 -6.11 -1.01 -1.92
N GLN A 138 -6.68 -2.00 -1.27
CA GLN A 138 -7.49 -1.86 -0.08
C GLN A 138 -6.74 -2.47 1.10
N GLY A 139 -6.64 -1.74 2.20
CA GLY A 139 -6.05 -2.27 3.41
C GLY A 139 -6.98 -3.24 4.12
N SER A 140 -6.39 -4.25 4.75
CA SER A 140 -7.08 -5.22 5.58
C SER A 140 -6.45 -5.19 6.98
N GLY A 141 -7.23 -4.79 7.98
CA GLY A 141 -6.74 -4.68 9.34
C GLY A 141 -6.13 -3.33 9.67
N VAL A 142 -5.10 -3.33 10.48
CA VAL A 142 -4.49 -2.13 11.05
C VAL A 142 -3.29 -1.66 10.25
N LEU A 143 -3.22 -0.36 10.00
CA LEU A 143 -2.02 0.28 9.47
C LEU A 143 -1.11 0.65 10.64
N THR A 144 0.13 0.18 10.61
CA THR A 144 1.12 0.40 11.66
C THR A 144 2.19 1.37 11.21
N GLU A 145 2.49 2.35 12.03
CA GLU A 145 3.62 3.25 11.83
C GLU A 145 4.86 2.70 12.52
N GLY A 146 5.95 2.62 11.79
CA GLY A 146 7.24 2.16 12.30
C GLY A 146 8.37 3.04 11.83
N SER A 147 9.60 2.58 12.06
CA SER A 147 10.82 3.27 11.60
C SER A 147 11.64 2.34 10.71
N VAL A 148 12.30 2.95 9.75
CA VAL A 148 13.24 2.25 8.85
C VAL A 148 14.52 1.86 9.59
#